data_09952fcf74955997c1b6f36b922fec1d
#
_entry.id   09952fcf74955997c1b6f36b922fec1d
#
_cell.length_a   1.000
_cell.length_b   1.000
_cell.length_c   1.000
_cell.angle_alpha   90.00
_cell.angle_beta   90.00
_cell.angle_gamma   90.00
#
_symmetry.space_group_name_H-M   'P 1'
#
loop_
_entity.id
_entity.type
_entity.pdbx_description
1 polymer ?
#
loop_
_entity_poly.entity_id
_entity_poly.type
_entity_poly.pdbx_seq_one_letter_code
_entity_poly.pdbx_strand_id
1 'polypeptide(L)'
;MNNNIEKIKFRNAISTDSKQLSDVESEIFFNDKVNTNFEVEIEKENKKIFVCTYENTLPVKKNFLKEIFSRRNKKKFTQEEVIIGYVKVWKIMEDIHIEQIGVLENFQKKGIGEKLLKISIKHSIQLRVKKIILECRESNTTAINLYKKYLFNVTSIRKNYYPLDSGREDAICFESPDITNNEFYNNLN
;
A
#
# COMPACT_ATOMS: atom_id res chain seq x y z
N MET A 1 -4.38 -5.79 -26.87
CA MET A 1 -3.59 -5.91 -25.62
C MET A 1 -4.12 -4.97 -24.53
N ASN A 2 -5.38 -5.02 -24.08
CA ASN A 2 -5.86 -4.05 -23.08
C ASN A 2 -6.98 -4.58 -22.16
N ASN A 3 -7.09 -5.89 -21.94
CA ASN A 3 -8.23 -6.44 -21.16
C ASN A 3 -7.93 -6.68 -19.67
N ASN A 4 -6.74 -6.28 -19.14
CA ASN A 4 -6.38 -6.60 -17.76
C ASN A 4 -6.62 -5.46 -16.75
N ILE A 5 -6.92 -4.24 -17.20
CA ILE A 5 -7.10 -3.08 -16.29
C ILE A 5 -8.52 -3.07 -15.70
N GLU A 6 -9.51 -3.61 -16.41
CA GLU A 6 -10.92 -3.64 -15.96
C GLU A 6 -11.18 -4.54 -14.75
N LYS A 7 -10.20 -5.36 -14.36
CA LYS A 7 -10.30 -6.32 -13.24
C LYS A 7 -9.67 -5.83 -11.94
N ILE A 8 -9.11 -4.62 -11.93
CA ILE A 8 -8.46 -4.03 -10.76
C ILE A 8 -9.44 -3.10 -10.05
N LYS A 9 -9.70 -3.37 -8.78
CA LYS A 9 -10.57 -2.56 -7.93
C LYS A 9 -9.80 -2.02 -6.72
N PHE A 10 -10.28 -0.90 -6.19
CA PHE A 10 -9.74 -0.30 -4.98
C PHE A 10 -10.89 -0.09 -3.99
N ARG A 11 -10.72 -0.52 -2.76
CA ARG A 11 -11.71 -0.42 -1.69
C ARG A 11 -11.07 -0.35 -0.31
N ASN A 12 -11.87 -0.03 0.69
CA ASN A 12 -11.45 -0.20 2.07
C ASN A 12 -11.24 -1.70 2.37
N ALA A 13 -10.26 -1.99 3.23
CA ALA A 13 -10.13 -3.31 3.81
C ALA A 13 -11.30 -3.60 4.76
N ILE A 14 -11.67 -4.87 4.84
CA ILE A 14 -12.67 -5.41 5.77
C ILE A 14 -12.02 -6.54 6.58
N SER A 15 -12.61 -6.92 7.71
CA SER A 15 -12.01 -7.92 8.63
C SER A 15 -11.69 -9.25 7.96
N THR A 16 -12.46 -9.67 6.96
CA THR A 16 -12.19 -10.90 6.20
C THR A 16 -10.92 -10.82 5.31
N ASP A 17 -10.38 -9.63 5.10
CA ASP A 17 -9.14 -9.42 4.33
C ASP A 17 -7.88 -9.70 5.15
N SER A 18 -7.96 -9.77 6.47
CA SER A 18 -6.82 -9.82 7.39
C SER A 18 -5.80 -10.88 7.02
N LYS A 19 -6.26 -12.07 6.67
CA LYS A 19 -5.37 -13.17 6.27
C LYS A 19 -4.64 -12.87 4.95
N GLN A 20 -5.35 -12.41 3.92
CA GLN A 20 -4.72 -12.06 2.65
C GLN A 20 -3.75 -10.89 2.82
N LEU A 21 -4.09 -9.90 3.65
CA LEU A 21 -3.21 -8.78 3.95
C LEU A 21 -1.91 -9.23 4.61
N SER A 22 -1.97 -10.18 5.58
CA SER A 22 -0.76 -10.73 6.20
C SER A 22 0.12 -11.48 5.20
N ASP A 23 -0.48 -12.26 4.29
CA ASP A 23 0.25 -12.97 3.25
C ASP A 23 0.93 -11.98 2.28
N VAL A 24 0.21 -10.94 1.87
CA VAL A 24 0.71 -9.88 0.98
C VAL A 24 1.79 -9.02 1.66
N GLU A 25 1.62 -8.67 2.95
CA GLU A 25 2.63 -7.97 3.74
C GLU A 25 3.94 -8.75 3.79
N SER A 26 3.84 -10.04 4.10
CA SER A 26 5.02 -10.93 4.21
C SER A 26 5.79 -11.04 2.90
N GLU A 27 5.12 -10.95 1.75
CA GLU A 27 5.78 -10.97 0.44
C GLU A 27 6.41 -9.63 0.10
N ILE A 28 5.66 -8.53 0.27
CA ILE A 28 6.12 -7.18 -0.11
C ILE A 28 7.25 -6.70 0.81
N PHE A 29 7.13 -6.96 2.12
CA PHE A 29 8.03 -6.47 3.16
C PHE A 29 8.85 -7.59 3.80
N PHE A 30 9.19 -8.62 3.03
CA PHE A 30 9.92 -9.80 3.49
C PHE A 30 11.18 -9.46 4.32
N ASN A 31 11.97 -8.49 3.86
CA ASN A 31 13.18 -8.06 4.54
C ASN A 31 12.92 -7.20 5.79
N ASP A 32 11.75 -6.60 5.92
CA ASP A 32 11.42 -5.69 7.02
C ASP A 32 11.00 -6.42 8.30
N LYS A 33 10.73 -7.75 8.20
CA LYS A 33 10.24 -8.59 9.31
C LYS A 33 9.01 -8.00 9.98
N VAL A 34 8.15 -7.36 9.20
CA VAL A 34 6.90 -6.78 9.68
C VAL A 34 5.92 -7.91 9.98
N ASN A 35 5.15 -7.76 11.04
CA ASN A 35 4.08 -8.69 11.43
C ASN A 35 2.90 -7.90 11.97
N THR A 36 2.08 -7.39 11.07
CA THR A 36 0.90 -6.59 11.43
C THR A 36 -0.26 -7.49 11.81
N ASN A 37 -0.87 -7.25 12.96
CA ASN A 37 -2.16 -7.86 13.30
C ASN A 37 -3.28 -7.10 12.57
N PHE A 38 -3.58 -7.48 11.34
CA PHE A 38 -4.56 -6.80 10.49
C PHE A 38 -5.99 -6.89 11.04
N GLU A 39 -6.35 -7.92 11.80
CA GLU A 39 -7.66 -8.01 12.44
C GLU A 39 -7.89 -6.82 13.39
N VAL A 40 -6.86 -6.49 14.17
CA VAL A 40 -6.90 -5.35 15.09
C VAL A 40 -6.74 -4.01 14.35
N GLU A 41 -5.84 -3.95 13.36
CA GLU A 41 -5.55 -2.69 12.66
C GLU A 41 -6.74 -2.16 11.85
N ILE A 42 -7.55 -3.06 11.24
CA ILE A 42 -8.72 -2.70 10.44
C ILE A 42 -9.82 -2.05 11.30
N GLU A 43 -9.91 -2.42 12.57
CA GLU A 43 -10.96 -1.96 13.48
C GLU A 43 -10.61 -0.64 14.20
N LYS A 44 -9.36 -0.18 14.11
CA LYS A 44 -8.95 1.07 14.74
C LYS A 44 -9.55 2.28 14.03
N GLU A 45 -10.23 3.15 14.78
CA GLU A 45 -10.86 4.37 14.24
C GLU A 45 -9.87 5.34 13.60
N ASN A 46 -8.66 5.43 14.14
CA ASN A 46 -7.61 6.33 13.66
C ASN A 46 -6.71 5.71 12.60
N LYS A 47 -7.02 4.50 12.14
CA LYS A 47 -6.31 3.82 11.05
C LYS A 47 -7.24 3.51 9.89
N LYS A 48 -6.68 3.50 8.68
CA LYS A 48 -7.39 3.09 7.48
C LYS A 48 -6.47 2.28 6.59
N ILE A 49 -7.03 1.20 6.05
CA ILE A 49 -6.33 0.35 5.10
C ILE A 49 -7.15 0.33 3.82
N PHE A 50 -6.52 0.71 2.71
CA PHE A 50 -7.09 0.59 1.37
C PHE A 50 -6.39 -0.53 0.64
N VAL A 51 -7.16 -1.40 0.02
CA VAL A 51 -6.66 -2.53 -0.75
C VAL A 51 -6.88 -2.33 -2.23
N CYS A 52 -5.92 -2.82 -3.01
CA CYS A 52 -6.06 -3.03 -4.44
C CYS A 52 -6.31 -4.51 -4.67
N THR A 53 -7.43 -4.84 -5.31
CA THR A 53 -7.82 -6.22 -5.60
C THR A 53 -7.83 -6.50 -7.10
N TYR A 54 -7.60 -7.75 -7.44
CA TYR A 54 -7.67 -8.27 -8.80
C TYR A 54 -8.71 -9.39 -8.86
N GLU A 55 -9.67 -9.28 -9.78
CA GLU A 55 -10.62 -10.36 -10.04
C GLU A 55 -9.98 -11.44 -10.90
N ASN A 56 -9.77 -12.59 -10.33
CA ASN A 56 -9.20 -13.72 -11.07
C ASN A 56 -10.30 -14.51 -11.80
N THR A 57 -10.33 -14.40 -13.12
CA THR A 57 -11.22 -15.19 -14.00
C THR A 57 -10.49 -16.29 -14.77
N LEU A 58 -9.17 -16.45 -14.58
CA LEU A 58 -8.35 -17.43 -15.26
C LEU A 58 -7.43 -18.14 -14.27
N PRO A 59 -7.01 -19.39 -14.55
CA PRO A 59 -6.04 -20.08 -13.71
C PRO A 59 -4.71 -19.32 -13.73
N VAL A 60 -4.36 -18.72 -12.60
CA VAL A 60 -3.08 -18.03 -12.42
C VAL A 60 -1.95 -19.04 -12.58
N LYS A 61 -0.98 -18.73 -13.45
CA LYS A 61 0.23 -19.52 -13.58
C LYS A 61 0.95 -19.61 -12.23
N LYS A 62 1.24 -20.87 -11.86
CA LYS A 62 1.95 -21.32 -10.66
C LYS A 62 3.04 -20.35 -10.16
N ASN A 63 2.94 -19.84 -8.93
CA ASN A 63 3.95 -20.14 -7.93
C ASN A 63 3.53 -19.69 -6.52
N PHE A 64 2.99 -18.52 -6.31
CA PHE A 64 2.65 -18.05 -4.97
C PHE A 64 1.14 -18.13 -4.69
N LEU A 65 0.32 -17.64 -5.57
CA LEU A 65 -1.14 -17.64 -5.41
C LEU A 65 -1.76 -19.06 -5.39
N LYS A 66 -1.05 -20.09 -5.87
CA LYS A 66 -1.51 -21.49 -5.80
C LYS A 66 -1.44 -22.10 -4.42
N GLU A 67 -0.51 -21.70 -3.57
CA GLU A 67 -0.46 -22.21 -2.20
C GLU A 67 -1.60 -21.68 -1.34
N ILE A 68 -1.97 -20.43 -1.54
CA ILE A 68 -3.13 -19.82 -0.87
C ILE A 68 -4.43 -20.53 -1.28
N PHE A 69 -4.56 -20.93 -2.56
CA PHE A 69 -5.79 -21.53 -3.10
C PHE A 69 -5.82 -23.07 -3.09
N SER A 70 -4.69 -23.75 -2.93
CA SER A 70 -4.63 -25.21 -3.03
C SER A 70 -5.23 -25.96 -1.83
N ARG A 71 -5.54 -25.29 -0.73
CA ARG A 71 -6.03 -25.94 0.48
C ARG A 71 -7.56 -26.01 0.64
N ARG A 72 -8.35 -25.60 -0.34
CA ARG A 72 -9.82 -25.73 -0.29
C ARG A 72 -10.42 -26.31 -1.57
N ASN A 73 -10.96 -27.51 -1.41
CA ASN A 73 -12.02 -28.20 -2.15
C ASN A 73 -12.49 -27.63 -3.50
N LYS A 74 -12.34 -28.48 -4.52
CA LYS A 74 -13.08 -28.45 -5.79
C LYS A 74 -14.56 -28.16 -5.56
N LYS A 75 -15.01 -26.90 -5.75
CA LYS A 75 -16.38 -26.58 -6.12
C LYS A 75 -16.51 -25.13 -6.61
N LYS A 76 -17.08 -24.99 -7.83
CA LYS A 76 -17.60 -23.77 -8.47
C LYS A 76 -16.60 -22.61 -8.60
N PHE A 77 -16.37 -22.20 -9.84
CA PHE A 77 -15.74 -20.91 -10.21
C PHE A 77 -16.52 -19.77 -9.55
N THR A 78 -16.14 -19.36 -8.37
CA THR A 78 -16.48 -18.08 -7.79
C THR A 78 -15.36 -17.12 -8.19
N GLN A 79 -15.72 -15.98 -8.72
CA GLN A 79 -14.78 -14.88 -8.91
C GLN A 79 -14.22 -14.52 -7.52
N GLU A 80 -12.99 -14.92 -7.24
CA GLU A 80 -12.34 -14.58 -5.99
C GLU A 80 -11.53 -13.30 -6.20
N GLU A 81 -11.80 -12.29 -5.39
CA GLU A 81 -10.95 -11.10 -5.30
C GLU A 81 -9.64 -11.47 -4.59
N VAL A 82 -8.52 -11.15 -5.22
CA VAL A 82 -7.18 -11.32 -4.65
C VAL A 82 -6.59 -9.96 -4.36
N ILE A 83 -6.11 -9.75 -3.15
CA ILE A 83 -5.38 -8.53 -2.78
C ILE A 83 -4.00 -8.58 -3.42
N ILE A 84 -3.67 -7.57 -4.20
CA ILE A 84 -2.40 -7.45 -4.93
C ILE A 84 -1.56 -6.26 -4.49
N GLY A 85 -2.07 -5.47 -3.57
CA GLY A 85 -1.38 -4.34 -2.98
C GLY A 85 -2.27 -3.62 -1.99
N TYR A 86 -1.68 -2.82 -1.13
CA TYR A 86 -2.41 -2.05 -0.13
C TYR A 86 -1.64 -0.80 0.31
N VAL A 87 -2.35 0.09 0.98
CA VAL A 87 -1.78 1.20 1.74
C VAL A 87 -2.42 1.25 3.12
N LYS A 88 -1.59 1.37 4.14
CA LYS A 88 -1.99 1.53 5.54
C LYS A 88 -1.65 2.93 6.00
N VAL A 89 -2.65 3.66 6.45
CA VAL A 89 -2.52 5.03 6.94
C VAL A 89 -2.99 5.14 8.38
N TRP A 90 -2.32 5.98 9.14
CA TRP A 90 -2.61 6.26 10.54
C TRP A 90 -2.77 7.77 10.74
N LYS A 91 -3.93 8.19 11.27
CA LYS A 91 -4.16 9.57 11.67
C LYS A 91 -3.53 9.83 13.03
N ILE A 92 -2.59 10.76 13.08
CA ILE A 92 -1.88 11.17 14.28
C ILE A 92 -2.09 12.68 14.43
N MET A 93 -2.92 13.09 15.39
CA MET A 93 -3.28 14.50 15.60
C MET A 93 -3.83 15.16 14.33
N GLU A 94 -3.09 16.11 13.76
CA GLU A 94 -3.46 16.87 12.55
C GLU A 94 -2.85 16.33 11.27
N ASP A 95 -2.12 15.20 11.34
CA ASP A 95 -1.38 14.62 10.22
C ASP A 95 -1.83 13.19 9.92
N ILE A 96 -1.51 12.71 8.73
CA ILE A 96 -1.57 11.30 8.34
C ILE A 96 -0.16 10.76 8.20
N HIS A 97 0.10 9.61 8.79
CA HIS A 97 1.28 8.80 8.52
C HIS A 97 0.92 7.65 7.58
N ILE A 98 1.56 7.58 6.42
CA ILE A 98 1.51 6.37 5.58
C ILE A 98 2.53 5.40 6.17
N GLU A 99 2.03 4.42 6.93
CA GLU A 99 2.89 3.42 7.59
C GLU A 99 3.45 2.40 6.61
N GLN A 100 2.63 2.00 5.63
CA GLN A 100 2.99 1.02 4.61
C GLN A 100 2.26 1.33 3.30
N ILE A 101 2.95 1.18 2.18
CA ILE A 101 2.37 1.18 0.84
C ILE A 101 3.15 0.20 -0.01
N GLY A 102 2.46 -0.75 -0.62
CA GLY A 102 3.13 -1.77 -1.40
C GLY A 102 2.23 -2.46 -2.42
N VAL A 103 2.87 -3.05 -3.41
CA VAL A 103 2.23 -3.78 -4.51
C VAL A 103 3.07 -5.02 -4.81
N LEU A 104 2.45 -6.17 -4.94
CA LEU A 104 3.10 -7.42 -5.32
C LEU A 104 3.89 -7.25 -6.62
N GLU A 105 5.08 -7.83 -6.70
CA GLU A 105 6.05 -7.61 -7.78
C GLU A 105 5.45 -7.80 -9.17
N ASN A 106 4.67 -8.85 -9.38
CA ASN A 106 4.02 -9.15 -10.66
C ASN A 106 2.98 -8.11 -11.10
N PHE A 107 2.57 -7.23 -10.19
CA PHE A 107 1.60 -6.16 -10.43
C PHE A 107 2.20 -4.75 -10.39
N GLN A 108 3.50 -4.64 -10.15
CA GLN A 108 4.22 -3.36 -10.19
C GLN A 108 4.29 -2.77 -11.60
N LYS A 109 4.71 -1.50 -11.69
CA LYS A 109 4.85 -0.74 -12.95
C LYS A 109 3.55 -0.60 -13.76
N LYS A 110 2.38 -0.82 -13.11
CA LYS A 110 1.03 -0.65 -13.71
C LYS A 110 0.26 0.53 -13.11
N GLY A 111 0.93 1.43 -12.41
CA GLY A 111 0.30 2.61 -11.78
C GLY A 111 -0.46 2.34 -10.48
N ILE A 112 -0.45 1.08 -9.97
CA ILE A 112 -1.22 0.71 -8.77
C ILE A 112 -0.72 1.45 -7.52
N GLY A 113 0.61 1.49 -7.30
CA GLY A 113 1.20 2.21 -6.16
C GLY A 113 0.88 3.71 -6.20
N GLU A 114 0.91 4.31 -7.39
CA GLU A 114 0.51 5.70 -7.59
C GLU A 114 -0.97 5.91 -7.23
N LYS A 115 -1.85 5.00 -7.63
CA LYS A 115 -3.28 5.08 -7.31
C LYS A 115 -3.54 4.91 -5.81
N LEU A 116 -2.83 4.03 -5.14
CA LEU A 116 -2.90 3.87 -3.68
C LEU A 116 -2.45 5.15 -2.95
N LEU A 117 -1.35 5.78 -3.41
CA LEU A 117 -0.92 7.08 -2.88
C LEU A 117 -1.98 8.17 -3.10
N LYS A 118 -2.57 8.26 -4.29
CA LYS A 118 -3.66 9.21 -4.59
C LYS A 118 -4.87 8.99 -3.68
N ILE A 119 -5.25 7.74 -3.41
CA ILE A 119 -6.34 7.40 -2.49
C ILE A 119 -6.00 7.90 -1.08
N SER A 120 -4.78 7.70 -0.61
CA SER A 120 -4.33 8.19 0.70
C SER A 120 -4.38 9.71 0.79
N ILE A 121 -3.93 10.43 -0.25
CA ILE A 121 -4.01 11.89 -0.30
C ILE A 121 -5.46 12.36 -0.28
N LYS A 122 -6.34 11.77 -1.10
CA LYS A 122 -7.78 12.12 -1.10
C LYS A 122 -8.43 11.87 0.25
N HIS A 123 -8.12 10.75 0.90
CA HIS A 123 -8.60 10.45 2.24
C HIS A 123 -8.12 11.49 3.26
N SER A 124 -6.86 11.89 3.18
CA SER A 124 -6.26 12.90 4.05
C SER A 124 -6.96 14.27 3.90
N ILE A 125 -7.26 14.67 2.67
CA ILE A 125 -8.03 15.91 2.38
C ILE A 125 -9.43 15.81 2.98
N GLN A 126 -10.12 14.68 2.84
CA GLN A 126 -11.46 14.47 3.43
C GLN A 126 -11.46 14.60 4.96
N LEU A 127 -10.37 14.16 5.60
CA LEU A 127 -10.16 14.28 7.04
C LEU A 127 -9.69 15.67 7.47
N ARG A 128 -9.45 16.60 6.53
CA ARG A 128 -8.93 17.94 6.76
C ARG A 128 -7.63 17.96 7.56
N VAL A 129 -6.79 16.96 7.36
CA VAL A 129 -5.44 16.94 7.94
C VAL A 129 -4.52 17.88 7.18
N LYS A 130 -3.48 18.40 7.84
CA LYS A 130 -2.57 19.37 7.23
C LYS A 130 -1.55 18.72 6.35
N LYS A 131 -0.98 17.60 6.78
CA LYS A 131 0.17 17.00 6.13
C LYS A 131 0.08 15.48 6.10
N ILE A 132 0.83 14.91 5.16
CA ILE A 132 1.08 13.48 5.05
C ILE A 132 2.56 13.27 5.26
N ILE A 133 2.92 12.36 6.15
CA ILE A 133 4.30 11.95 6.43
C ILE A 133 4.49 10.47 6.06
N LEU A 134 5.67 10.13 5.64
CA LEU A 134 6.03 8.75 5.32
C LEU A 134 7.55 8.55 5.32
N GLU A 135 7.97 7.30 5.39
CA GLU A 135 9.36 6.91 5.21
C GLU A 135 9.49 5.86 4.10
N CYS A 136 10.63 5.83 3.44
CA CYS A 136 11.00 4.73 2.57
C CYS A 136 12.50 4.45 2.61
N ARG A 137 12.89 3.26 2.19
CA ARG A 137 14.30 2.86 2.02
C ARG A 137 15.00 3.80 1.06
N GLU A 138 16.24 4.15 1.35
CA GLU A 138 17.09 4.98 0.47
C GLU A 138 17.28 4.33 -0.91
N SER A 139 17.35 3.01 -0.97
CA SER A 139 17.44 2.25 -2.24
C SER A 139 16.15 2.25 -3.07
N ASN A 140 15.00 2.59 -2.49
CA ASN A 140 13.71 2.55 -3.19
C ASN A 140 13.50 3.78 -4.09
N THR A 141 14.30 3.87 -5.15
CA THR A 141 14.27 5.00 -6.11
C THR A 141 12.89 5.17 -6.77
N THR A 142 12.14 4.08 -6.96
CA THR A 142 10.78 4.12 -7.52
C THR A 142 9.83 4.86 -6.61
N ALA A 143 9.84 4.55 -5.31
CA ALA A 143 9.01 5.24 -4.32
C ALA A 143 9.43 6.69 -4.15
N ILE A 144 10.74 6.96 -4.06
CA ILE A 144 11.30 8.32 -3.94
C ILE A 144 10.81 9.20 -5.10
N ASN A 145 10.89 8.71 -6.34
CA ASN A 145 10.44 9.45 -7.52
C ASN A 145 8.93 9.66 -7.52
N LEU A 146 8.17 8.66 -7.06
CA LEU A 146 6.72 8.79 -6.90
C LEU A 146 6.37 9.89 -5.89
N TYR A 147 6.97 9.88 -4.70
CA TYR A 147 6.69 10.89 -3.67
C TYR A 147 7.07 12.30 -4.13
N LYS A 148 8.23 12.48 -4.77
CA LYS A 148 8.65 13.77 -5.35
C LYS A 148 7.66 14.25 -6.42
N LYS A 149 7.15 13.37 -7.28
CA LYS A 149 6.10 13.70 -8.27
C LYS A 149 4.86 14.28 -7.61
N TYR A 150 4.54 13.85 -6.38
CA TYR A 150 3.41 14.34 -5.58
C TYR A 150 3.81 15.41 -4.57
N LEU A 151 4.88 16.16 -4.85
CA LEU A 151 5.37 17.31 -4.09
C LEU A 151 5.82 16.99 -2.65
N PHE A 152 6.07 15.73 -2.32
CA PHE A 152 6.65 15.39 -1.03
C PHE A 152 8.12 15.83 -0.99
N ASN A 153 8.51 16.47 0.09
CA ASN A 153 9.87 16.95 0.34
C ASN A 153 10.57 16.06 1.37
N VAL A 154 11.87 15.88 1.19
CA VAL A 154 12.71 15.19 2.20
C VAL A 154 12.84 16.10 3.40
N THR A 155 12.54 15.59 4.58
CA THR A 155 12.65 16.32 5.85
C THR A 155 13.81 15.85 6.70
N SER A 156 14.14 14.56 6.66
CA SER A 156 15.23 13.99 7.41
C SER A 156 15.65 12.62 6.88
N ILE A 157 16.76 12.11 7.40
CA ILE A 157 17.22 10.75 7.15
C ILE A 157 17.37 10.05 8.51
N ARG A 158 16.74 8.90 8.67
CA ARG A 158 16.93 8.03 9.83
C ARG A 158 18.01 7.01 9.52
N LYS A 159 19.16 7.16 10.15
CA LYS A 159 20.30 6.28 9.94
C LYS A 159 20.04 4.86 10.45
N ASN A 160 20.47 3.86 9.66
CA ASN A 160 20.37 2.44 10.03
C ASN A 160 18.96 2.02 10.45
N TYR A 161 17.94 2.45 9.72
CA TYR A 161 16.54 2.24 10.11
C TYR A 161 16.02 0.88 9.65
N TYR A 162 16.19 0.54 8.38
CA TYR A 162 15.67 -0.71 7.82
C TYR A 162 16.67 -1.85 7.93
N PRO A 163 16.23 -3.08 8.31
CA PRO A 163 17.11 -4.23 8.31
C PRO A 163 17.47 -4.65 6.88
N LEU A 164 18.67 -5.18 6.72
CA LEU A 164 19.15 -5.90 5.53
C LEU A 164 19.69 -7.27 5.98
N ASP A 165 19.95 -8.16 5.04
CA ASP A 165 20.59 -9.46 5.32
C ASP A 165 21.98 -9.25 5.94
N SER A 166 22.69 -8.20 5.52
CA SER A 166 23.97 -7.78 6.09
C SER A 166 23.91 -6.28 6.40
N GLY A 167 23.70 -5.95 7.69
CA GLY A 167 23.68 -4.57 8.16
C GLY A 167 22.28 -3.94 8.16
N ARG A 168 22.27 -2.65 7.93
CA ARG A 168 21.03 -1.85 7.93
C ARG A 168 21.12 -0.73 6.89
N GLU A 169 19.98 -0.29 6.41
CA GLU A 169 19.82 0.76 5.42
C GLU A 169 19.13 1.99 6.04
N ASP A 170 19.45 3.16 5.53
CA ASP A 170 18.83 4.41 5.95
C ASP A 170 17.37 4.51 5.45
N ALA A 171 16.56 5.23 6.20
CA ALA A 171 15.24 5.67 5.74
C ALA A 171 15.27 7.14 5.36
N ILE A 172 14.71 7.46 4.22
CA ILE A 172 14.40 8.83 3.82
C ILE A 172 13.01 9.17 4.32
N CYS A 173 12.89 10.21 5.14
CA CYS A 173 11.61 10.71 5.64
C CYS A 173 11.09 11.81 4.72
N PHE A 174 9.81 11.73 4.39
CA PHE A 174 9.13 12.67 3.52
C PHE A 174 7.92 13.30 4.21
N GLU A 175 7.63 14.53 3.83
CA GLU A 175 6.45 15.28 4.23
C GLU A 175 5.82 15.95 3.02
N SER A 176 4.49 15.89 2.90
CA SER A 176 3.78 16.71 1.91
C SER A 176 3.78 18.18 2.31
N PRO A 177 3.61 19.13 1.37
CA PRO A 177 3.15 20.47 1.74
C PRO A 177 1.81 20.41 2.46
N ASP A 178 1.33 21.55 2.97
CA ASP A 178 -0.05 21.65 3.46
C ASP A 178 -1.02 21.26 2.33
N ILE A 179 -1.78 20.18 2.54
CA ILE A 179 -2.67 19.62 1.52
C ILE A 179 -4.06 20.26 1.52
N THR A 180 -4.42 21.02 2.56
CA THR A 180 -5.78 21.57 2.74
C THR A 180 -6.09 22.67 1.75
N ASN A 181 -5.08 23.48 1.41
CA ASN A 181 -5.21 24.67 0.55
C ASN A 181 -4.34 24.59 -0.71
N ASN A 182 -3.80 23.42 -1.02
CA ASN A 182 -2.91 23.26 -2.17
C ASN A 182 -3.71 22.85 -3.42
N GLU A 183 -3.75 23.76 -4.41
CA GLU A 183 -4.48 23.56 -5.66
C GLU A 183 -4.07 22.28 -6.40
N PHE A 184 -2.79 21.92 -6.34
CA PHE A 184 -2.29 20.68 -6.93
C PHE A 184 -3.05 19.44 -6.40
N TYR A 185 -3.28 19.37 -5.08
CA TYR A 185 -3.97 18.23 -4.47
C TYR A 185 -5.48 18.26 -4.68
N ASN A 186 -6.09 19.45 -4.78
CA ASN A 186 -7.51 19.60 -5.06
C ASN A 186 -7.89 19.11 -6.47
N ASN A 187 -6.94 19.14 -7.41
CA ASN A 187 -7.13 18.70 -8.80
C ASN A 187 -6.64 17.27 -9.07
N LEU A 188 -6.36 16.48 -8.04
CA LEU A 188 -6.00 15.06 -8.19
C LEU A 188 -7.22 14.22 -8.60
N ASN A 189 -7.31 13.87 -9.87
CA ASN A 189 -8.33 12.97 -10.45
C ASN A 189 -7.88 11.51 -10.43
#